data_c86f82090caed074b8c4aeffc4e3f696
#
_entry.id   c86f82090caed074b8c4aeffc4e3f696
#
_cell.length_a   1.000
_cell.length_b   1.000
_cell.length_c   1.000
_cell.angle_alpha   90.00
_cell.angle_beta   90.00
_cell.angle_gamma   90.00
#
_symmetry.space_group_name_H-M   'P 1'
#
loop_
_entity.id
_entity.type
_entity.pdbx_description
1 polymer ?
#
loop_
_entity_poly.entity_id
_entity_poly.type
_entity_poly.pdbx_seq_one_letter_code
_entity_poly.pdbx_strand_id
1 'polypeptide(L)'
;DFSKNYQSGPLSFEYFLDGTKIITNCGFGKNISSKAELISRLTASQSTLTINDTSITKFERNKLINKVFGNSIQNTFKTDELEIKNEKGSIGCSVLHNGYEKNFGCIHKREIYLDRDNSKLRGIDHIYKKSDGKPIRYVFRFHLNPALSAVKTMSGNSALIQLSKNKSLMFTVKDENLEIEKSIYLGGKKILDNTCLSISGNLVNKDKTFNWEIKKKI
;
A
#
# COMPACT_ATOMS: atom_id res chain seq x y z
N ASP A 1 1.63 -10.00 24.69
CA ASP A 1 1.92 -9.16 23.52
C ASP A 1 1.05 -9.59 22.34
N PHE A 2 0.12 -8.72 21.91
CA PHE A 2 -0.81 -8.98 20.79
C PHE A 2 -0.20 -8.67 19.43
N SER A 3 0.99 -8.08 19.37
CA SER A 3 1.62 -7.63 18.13
C SER A 3 2.01 -8.75 17.16
N LYS A 4 2.02 -10.00 17.60
CA LYS A 4 2.33 -11.17 16.77
C LYS A 4 1.41 -11.36 15.55
N ASN A 5 0.21 -10.78 15.57
CA ASN A 5 -0.76 -10.86 14.48
C ASN A 5 -0.82 -9.56 13.65
N TYR A 6 -0.13 -8.50 14.06
CA TYR A 6 -0.20 -7.21 13.37
C TYR A 6 0.71 -7.19 12.15
N GLN A 7 0.25 -6.47 11.13
CA GLN A 7 0.97 -6.24 9.88
C GLN A 7 1.63 -4.87 9.89
N SER A 8 2.77 -4.75 9.23
CA SER A 8 3.54 -3.51 9.12
C SER A 8 3.05 -2.66 7.95
N GLY A 9 1.77 -2.31 7.93
CA GLY A 9 1.12 -1.65 6.82
C GLY A 9 0.35 -0.38 7.19
N PRO A 10 0.98 0.64 7.84
CA PRO A 10 0.24 1.87 8.10
C PRO A 10 -0.22 2.49 6.79
N LEU A 11 -1.42 3.07 6.81
CA LEU A 11 -2.12 3.70 5.70
C LEU A 11 -2.35 2.77 4.49
N SER A 12 -2.19 1.45 4.65
CA SER A 12 -2.68 0.51 3.66
C SER A 12 -4.21 0.49 3.68
N PHE A 13 -4.82 0.19 2.54
CA PHE A 13 -6.27 0.16 2.40
C PHE A 13 -6.72 -0.97 1.51
N GLU A 14 -7.99 -1.31 1.61
CA GLU A 14 -8.69 -2.19 0.69
C GLU A 14 -9.84 -1.43 0.04
N TYR A 15 -10.04 -1.67 -1.24
CA TYR A 15 -11.10 -1.02 -2.03
C TYR A 15 -12.00 -2.05 -2.67
N PHE A 16 -13.29 -1.92 -2.43
CA PHE A 16 -14.35 -2.71 -3.02
C PHE A 16 -15.20 -1.85 -3.94
N LEU A 17 -15.57 -2.41 -5.07
CA LEU A 17 -16.49 -1.79 -6.01
C LEU A 17 -17.43 -2.85 -6.57
N ASP A 18 -18.75 -2.61 -6.50
CA ASP A 18 -19.79 -3.51 -7.00
C ASP A 18 -19.60 -4.96 -6.51
N GLY A 19 -19.25 -5.16 -5.23
CA GLY A 19 -19.01 -6.49 -4.63
C GLY A 19 -17.66 -7.13 -4.97
N THR A 20 -16.85 -6.51 -5.80
CA THR A 20 -15.51 -7.00 -6.18
C THR A 20 -14.44 -6.25 -5.41
N LYS A 21 -13.54 -6.97 -4.75
CA LYS A 21 -12.32 -6.37 -4.16
C LYS A 21 -11.36 -6.01 -5.28
N ILE A 22 -10.96 -4.75 -5.37
CA ILE A 22 -10.06 -4.23 -6.41
C ILE A 22 -8.64 -4.11 -5.88
N ILE A 23 -8.45 -3.25 -4.86
CA ILE A 23 -7.17 -3.13 -4.14
C ILE A 23 -7.25 -3.98 -2.88
N THR A 24 -6.18 -4.71 -2.62
CA THR A 24 -6.03 -5.55 -1.44
C THR A 24 -4.62 -5.38 -0.86
N ASN A 25 -4.29 -6.16 0.16
CA ASN A 25 -2.94 -6.45 0.59
C ASN A 25 -2.58 -7.88 0.17
N CYS A 26 -1.36 -8.33 0.39
CA CYS A 26 -0.98 -9.72 0.05
C CYS A 26 -1.71 -10.80 0.87
N GLY A 27 -2.62 -10.42 1.75
CA GLY A 27 -3.32 -11.31 2.66
C GLY A 27 -2.45 -11.73 3.85
N PHE A 28 -2.91 -12.68 4.67
CA PHE A 28 -2.18 -13.17 5.84
C PHE A 28 -1.81 -14.64 5.69
N GLY A 29 -0.49 -14.92 5.59
CA GLY A 29 0.05 -16.23 5.20
C GLY A 29 0.10 -17.30 6.29
N LYS A 30 -0.55 -17.10 7.44
CA LYS A 30 -0.50 -18.03 8.59
C LYS A 30 -0.91 -19.45 8.23
N ASN A 31 -1.90 -19.63 7.36
CA ASN A 31 -2.41 -20.93 6.96
C ASN A 31 -1.53 -21.64 5.93
N ILE A 32 -0.46 -21.01 5.46
CA ILE A 32 0.45 -21.56 4.45
C ILE A 32 1.74 -22.05 5.12
N SER A 33 2.46 -21.17 5.79
CA SER A 33 3.68 -21.48 6.52
C SER A 33 4.14 -20.29 7.38
N SER A 34 5.03 -20.54 8.36
CA SER A 34 5.63 -19.48 9.17
C SER A 34 6.41 -18.45 8.34
N LYS A 35 7.03 -18.87 7.23
CA LYS A 35 7.70 -17.98 6.30
C LYS A 35 6.70 -17.09 5.56
N ALA A 36 5.60 -17.66 5.07
CA ALA A 36 4.52 -16.91 4.42
C ALA A 36 3.84 -15.94 5.39
N GLU A 37 3.62 -16.37 6.65
CA GLU A 37 3.12 -15.49 7.71
C GLU A 37 4.02 -14.27 7.90
N LEU A 38 5.34 -14.47 8.04
CA LEU A 38 6.28 -13.37 8.24
C LEU A 38 6.31 -12.42 7.01
N ILE A 39 6.39 -12.98 5.80
CA ILE A 39 6.41 -12.19 4.55
C ILE A 39 5.14 -11.36 4.44
N SER A 40 3.97 -11.94 4.70
CA SER A 40 2.68 -11.24 4.60
C SER A 40 2.54 -10.06 5.56
N ARG A 41 3.38 -10.00 6.60
CA ARG A 41 3.37 -8.92 7.59
C ARG A 41 4.30 -7.75 7.25
N LEU A 42 5.19 -7.91 6.27
CA LEU A 42 6.11 -6.84 5.83
C LEU A 42 5.36 -5.70 5.15
N THR A 43 5.92 -4.48 5.20
CA THR A 43 5.33 -3.30 4.55
C THR A 43 5.21 -3.48 3.04
N ALA A 44 6.15 -4.15 2.40
CA ALA A 44 6.09 -4.43 0.97
C ALA A 44 4.92 -5.33 0.55
N SER A 45 4.31 -6.07 1.49
CA SER A 45 3.11 -6.89 1.27
C SER A 45 1.81 -6.11 1.45
N GLN A 46 1.88 -4.82 1.70
CA GLN A 46 0.74 -3.94 1.94
C GLN A 46 0.63 -2.88 0.84
N SER A 47 -0.60 -2.45 0.56
CA SER A 47 -0.88 -1.38 -0.42
C SER A 47 -0.58 0.01 0.18
N THR A 48 0.71 0.28 0.38
CA THR A 48 1.24 1.49 1.01
C THR A 48 2.67 1.82 0.53
N LEU A 49 3.29 2.83 1.15
CA LEU A 49 4.65 3.29 0.89
C LEU A 49 5.71 2.39 1.53
N THR A 50 6.77 2.07 0.79
CA THR A 50 8.05 1.61 1.33
C THR A 50 9.18 2.58 1.00
N ILE A 51 10.11 2.78 1.93
CA ILE A 51 11.35 3.57 1.74
C ILE A 51 12.55 2.63 1.81
N ASN A 52 13.43 2.71 0.79
CA ASN A 52 14.66 1.92 0.67
C ASN A 52 14.40 0.41 0.88
N ASP A 53 13.29 -0.10 0.36
CA ASP A 53 12.83 -1.49 0.49
C ASP A 53 12.79 -2.01 1.95
N THR A 54 12.59 -1.09 2.90
CA THR A 54 12.60 -1.36 4.34
C THR A 54 11.19 -1.44 4.89
N SER A 55 10.92 -2.45 5.70
CA SER A 55 9.68 -2.53 6.48
C SER A 55 9.69 -1.50 7.61
N ILE A 56 8.55 -0.83 7.84
CA ILE A 56 8.40 0.18 8.89
C ILE A 56 8.67 -0.43 10.26
N THR A 57 8.17 -1.63 10.50
CA THR A 57 8.38 -2.33 11.77
C THR A 57 9.42 -3.44 11.61
N LYS A 58 10.18 -3.65 12.69
CA LYS A 58 11.08 -4.79 12.85
C LYS A 58 10.36 -5.88 13.62
N PHE A 59 10.53 -7.11 13.18
CA PHE A 59 9.98 -8.28 13.86
C PHE A 59 11.05 -8.96 14.69
N GLU A 60 10.65 -9.53 15.84
CA GLU A 60 11.53 -10.32 16.71
C GLU A 60 12.14 -11.48 15.90
N ARG A 61 13.46 -11.63 15.99
CA ARG A 61 14.21 -12.68 15.28
C ARG A 61 14.83 -13.73 16.21
N ASN A 62 14.83 -13.47 17.52
CA ASN A 62 15.34 -14.44 18.49
C ASN A 62 14.44 -15.67 18.51
N LYS A 63 15.02 -16.83 18.19
CA LYS A 63 14.27 -18.11 18.11
C LYS A 63 13.62 -18.53 19.42
N LEU A 64 14.26 -18.26 20.56
CA LEU A 64 13.71 -18.58 21.87
C LEU A 64 12.52 -17.71 22.23
N ILE A 65 12.63 -16.40 21.99
CA ILE A 65 11.55 -15.43 22.20
C ILE A 65 10.38 -15.75 21.27
N ASN A 66 10.66 -16.04 20.00
CA ASN A 66 9.64 -16.37 19.01
C ASN A 66 8.87 -17.65 19.33
N LYS A 67 9.50 -18.61 19.98
CA LYS A 67 8.84 -19.85 20.41
C LYS A 67 7.73 -19.58 21.44
N VAL A 68 7.91 -18.57 22.27
CA VAL A 68 6.96 -18.22 23.36
C VAL A 68 5.97 -17.15 22.91
N PHE A 69 6.46 -16.06 22.31
CA PHE A 69 5.69 -14.86 22.03
C PHE A 69 5.36 -14.67 20.52
N GLY A 70 5.89 -15.51 19.65
CA GLY A 70 5.80 -15.34 18.20
C GLY A 70 6.68 -14.18 17.70
N ASN A 71 6.61 -13.88 16.40
CA ASN A 71 7.34 -12.78 15.77
C ASN A 71 6.68 -11.44 16.11
N SER A 72 6.84 -10.99 17.37
CA SER A 72 6.28 -9.72 17.82
C SER A 72 6.97 -8.52 17.18
N ILE A 73 6.31 -7.37 17.17
CA ILE A 73 6.86 -6.11 16.67
C ILE A 73 7.77 -5.50 17.73
N GLN A 74 9.00 -5.16 17.34
CA GLN A 74 10.02 -4.59 18.24
C GLN A 74 10.02 -3.08 18.33
N ASN A 75 9.53 -2.39 17.31
CA ASN A 75 9.50 -0.94 17.26
C ASN A 75 8.11 -0.41 16.95
N THR A 76 7.83 0.76 17.48
CA THR A 76 6.57 1.46 17.28
C THR A 76 6.77 2.71 16.44
N PHE A 77 5.69 3.23 15.88
CA PHE A 77 5.58 4.52 15.22
C PHE A 77 4.29 5.20 15.70
N LYS A 78 4.17 6.49 15.43
CA LYS A 78 2.98 7.26 15.75
C LYS A 78 2.18 7.52 14.48
N THR A 79 0.87 7.53 14.63
CA THR A 79 -0.07 8.05 13.65
C THR A 79 -0.76 9.26 14.25
N ASP A 80 -1.08 10.25 13.42
CA ASP A 80 -1.99 11.31 13.83
C ASP A 80 -3.43 10.79 13.87
N GLU A 81 -4.33 11.58 14.44
CA GLU A 81 -5.75 11.29 14.43
C GLU A 81 -6.30 11.23 13.00
N LEU A 82 -7.27 10.34 12.80
CA LEU A 82 -7.97 10.20 11.53
C LEU A 82 -8.88 11.41 11.33
N GLU A 83 -8.59 12.21 10.31
CA GLU A 83 -9.48 13.27 9.86
C GLU A 83 -10.48 12.74 8.82
N ILE A 84 -11.76 12.87 9.10
CA ILE A 84 -12.82 12.61 8.12
C ILE A 84 -13.10 13.89 7.33
N LYS A 85 -13.04 13.79 6.01
CA LYS A 85 -13.24 14.91 5.08
C LYS A 85 -14.55 14.72 4.32
N ASN A 86 -15.44 15.70 4.43
CA ASN A 86 -16.68 15.75 3.67
C ASN A 86 -16.60 16.88 2.64
N GLU A 87 -16.42 16.54 1.40
CA GLU A 87 -16.45 17.45 0.26
C GLU A 87 -17.79 17.33 -0.48
N LYS A 88 -18.14 18.37 -1.25
CA LYS A 88 -19.32 18.30 -2.12
C LYS A 88 -19.15 17.18 -3.13
N GLY A 89 -19.94 16.11 -2.98
CA GLY A 89 -19.91 14.95 -3.89
C GLY A 89 -18.95 13.82 -3.50
N SER A 90 -18.10 13.97 -2.48
CA SER A 90 -17.21 12.90 -2.02
C SER A 90 -17.09 12.84 -0.50
N ILE A 91 -16.71 11.67 0.00
CA ILE A 91 -16.29 11.48 1.39
C ILE A 91 -14.85 10.99 1.39
N GLY A 92 -14.05 11.48 2.33
CA GLY A 92 -12.64 11.13 2.41
C GLY A 92 -12.12 11.01 3.82
N CYS A 93 -10.88 10.58 3.91
CA CYS A 93 -10.12 10.55 5.14
C CYS A 93 -8.67 10.93 4.89
N SER A 94 -8.01 11.42 5.93
CA SER A 94 -6.61 11.82 5.92
C SER A 94 -5.93 11.31 7.19
N VAL A 95 -4.77 10.67 7.02
CA VAL A 95 -3.94 10.18 8.14
C VAL A 95 -2.47 10.35 7.79
N LEU A 96 -1.65 10.59 8.81
CA LEU A 96 -0.20 10.70 8.73
C LEU A 96 0.46 9.69 9.66
N HIS A 97 1.64 9.19 9.30
CA HIS A 97 2.50 8.41 10.20
C HIS A 97 3.97 8.81 10.07
N ASN A 98 4.71 8.64 11.17
CA ASN A 98 6.14 8.96 11.25
C ASN A 98 7.05 7.71 11.20
N GLY A 99 6.57 6.58 10.73
CA GLY A 99 7.29 5.30 10.78
C GLY A 99 8.65 5.27 10.08
N TYR A 100 8.87 6.18 9.13
CA TYR A 100 10.15 6.35 8.42
C TYR A 100 10.98 7.54 8.92
N GLU A 101 10.48 8.34 9.86
CA GLU A 101 11.14 9.57 10.31
C GLU A 101 12.50 9.30 10.94
N LYS A 102 12.58 8.35 11.87
CA LYS A 102 13.82 8.03 12.60
C LYS A 102 14.94 7.55 11.69
N ASN A 103 14.64 6.75 10.69
CA ASN A 103 15.67 6.09 9.85
C ASN A 103 15.99 6.88 8.58
N PHE A 104 15.02 7.62 8.05
CA PHE A 104 15.12 8.24 6.73
C PHE A 104 14.70 9.72 6.71
N GLY A 105 14.30 10.29 7.86
CA GLY A 105 13.81 11.66 7.96
C GLY A 105 12.52 11.87 7.14
N CYS A 106 11.67 10.86 7.00
CA CYS A 106 10.48 10.90 6.16
C CYS A 106 9.20 10.67 6.97
N ILE A 107 8.19 11.45 6.67
CA ILE A 107 6.82 11.29 7.15
C ILE A 107 5.94 11.03 5.95
N HIS A 108 5.02 10.09 6.06
CA HIS A 108 4.05 9.77 5.03
C HIS A 108 2.66 10.19 5.48
N LYS A 109 1.96 10.95 4.63
CA LYS A 109 0.55 11.28 4.76
C LYS A 109 -0.20 10.71 3.56
N ARG A 110 -1.36 10.12 3.80
CA ARG A 110 -2.27 9.65 2.76
C ARG A 110 -3.65 10.24 2.98
N GLU A 111 -4.22 10.74 1.89
CA GLU A 111 -5.61 11.16 1.81
C GLU A 111 -6.31 10.27 0.78
N ILE A 112 -7.51 9.80 1.11
CA ILE A 112 -8.33 8.99 0.21
C ILE A 112 -9.72 9.60 0.16
N TYR A 113 -10.29 9.74 -1.05
CA TYR A 113 -11.61 10.28 -1.30
C TYR A 113 -12.39 9.33 -2.21
N LEU A 114 -13.59 8.98 -1.79
CA LEU A 114 -14.55 8.19 -2.57
C LEU A 114 -15.69 9.11 -3.02
N ASP A 115 -15.96 9.15 -4.31
CA ASP A 115 -17.11 9.87 -4.84
C ASP A 115 -18.41 9.17 -4.39
N ARG A 116 -19.45 9.94 -4.05
CA ARG A 116 -20.68 9.40 -3.43
C ARG A 116 -21.46 8.45 -4.35
N ASP A 117 -21.29 8.59 -5.66
CA ASP A 117 -21.85 7.68 -6.67
C ASP A 117 -20.97 6.44 -6.92
N ASN A 118 -19.89 6.27 -6.15
CA ASN A 118 -18.88 5.22 -6.31
C ASN A 118 -18.24 5.16 -7.71
N SER A 119 -18.25 6.25 -8.45
CA SER A 119 -17.68 6.28 -9.81
C SER A 119 -16.16 6.35 -9.78
N LYS A 120 -15.58 6.96 -8.73
CA LYS A 120 -14.16 7.21 -8.61
C LYS A 120 -13.65 7.16 -7.18
N LEU A 121 -12.47 6.55 -7.01
CA LEU A 121 -11.62 6.65 -5.84
C LEU A 121 -10.40 7.51 -6.18
N ARG A 122 -10.13 8.53 -5.39
CA ARG A 122 -8.95 9.40 -5.52
C ARG A 122 -8.04 9.26 -4.32
N GLY A 123 -6.74 9.30 -4.51
CA GLY A 123 -5.78 9.34 -3.43
C GLY A 123 -4.70 10.40 -3.64
N ILE A 124 -4.23 10.95 -2.54
CA ILE A 124 -3.12 11.87 -2.48
C ILE A 124 -2.14 11.33 -1.45
N ASP A 125 -0.94 11.01 -1.88
CA ASP A 125 0.14 10.61 -1.00
C ASP A 125 1.19 11.71 -0.91
N HIS A 126 1.61 12.06 0.30
CA HIS A 126 2.67 13.04 0.55
C HIS A 126 3.84 12.36 1.26
N ILE A 127 5.05 12.57 0.76
CA ILE A 127 6.28 12.28 1.47
C ILE A 127 6.87 13.62 1.91
N TYR A 128 6.85 13.89 3.22
CA TYR A 128 7.54 15.02 3.80
C TYR A 128 8.96 14.58 4.17
N LYS A 129 9.95 15.18 3.51
CA LYS A 129 11.36 14.86 3.72
C LYS A 129 11.98 15.91 4.65
N LYS A 130 12.20 15.54 5.90
CA LYS A 130 12.91 16.37 6.88
C LYS A 130 14.42 16.25 6.64
N SER A 131 15.09 17.38 6.59
CA SER A 131 16.54 17.54 6.55
C SER A 131 17.28 17.07 5.28
N ASP A 132 18.52 17.52 5.17
CA ASP A 132 19.49 17.32 4.10
C ASP A 132 20.07 15.89 4.07
N GLY A 133 19.23 14.91 4.26
CA GLY A 133 19.62 13.53 4.33
C GLY A 133 19.99 12.94 2.96
N LYS A 134 20.54 11.73 3.01
CA LYS A 134 20.85 10.93 1.80
C LYS A 134 19.61 10.76 0.91
N PRO A 135 19.78 10.60 -0.40
CA PRO A 135 18.70 10.21 -1.30
C PRO A 135 18.01 8.96 -0.78
N ILE A 136 16.70 8.92 -0.92
CA ILE A 136 15.88 7.76 -0.59
C ILE A 136 15.19 7.24 -1.84
N ARG A 137 15.04 5.93 -1.93
CA ARG A 137 14.17 5.28 -2.91
C ARG A 137 12.79 5.09 -2.27
N TYR A 138 11.74 5.57 -2.92
CA TYR A 138 10.36 5.31 -2.52
C TYR A 138 9.69 4.34 -3.49
N VAL A 139 8.77 3.52 -2.96
CA VAL A 139 7.88 2.68 -3.76
C VAL A 139 6.50 2.67 -3.10
N PHE A 140 5.50 3.20 -3.80
CA PHE A 140 4.09 2.96 -3.49
C PHE A 140 3.64 1.69 -4.19
N ARG A 141 2.96 0.81 -3.46
CA ARG A 141 2.38 -0.42 -4.00
C ARG A 141 0.87 -0.41 -3.85
N PHE A 142 0.21 -0.98 -4.87
CA PHE A 142 -1.23 -1.20 -4.91
C PHE A 142 -1.43 -2.63 -5.39
N HIS A 143 -1.56 -3.56 -4.43
CA HIS A 143 -1.78 -4.97 -4.74
C HIS A 143 -3.21 -5.17 -5.22
N LEU A 144 -3.38 -5.79 -6.38
CA LEU A 144 -4.70 -6.11 -6.91
C LEU A 144 -5.22 -7.41 -6.28
N ASN A 145 -6.52 -7.64 -6.38
CA ASN A 145 -7.09 -8.94 -6.09
C ASN A 145 -6.53 -9.98 -7.08
N PRO A 146 -6.16 -11.20 -6.65
CA PRO A 146 -5.61 -12.24 -7.53
C PRO A 146 -6.47 -12.62 -8.72
N ALA A 147 -7.78 -12.38 -8.64
CA ALA A 147 -8.69 -12.63 -9.76
C ALA A 147 -8.65 -11.56 -10.86
N LEU A 148 -7.91 -10.46 -10.66
CA LEU A 148 -7.86 -9.34 -11.57
C LEU A 148 -6.53 -9.32 -12.35
N SER A 149 -6.59 -8.87 -13.59
CA SER A 149 -5.42 -8.59 -14.42
C SER A 149 -5.31 -7.09 -14.71
N ALA A 150 -4.11 -6.62 -15.00
CA ALA A 150 -3.89 -5.25 -15.41
C ALA A 150 -2.96 -5.17 -16.61
N VAL A 151 -3.19 -4.16 -17.45
CA VAL A 151 -2.36 -3.88 -18.63
C VAL A 151 -1.98 -2.40 -18.60
N LYS A 152 -0.68 -2.12 -18.71
CA LYS A 152 -0.16 -0.75 -18.77
C LYS A 152 -0.56 -0.08 -20.08
N THR A 153 -0.95 1.17 -20.01
CA THR A 153 -1.29 1.97 -21.20
C THR A 153 -0.02 2.53 -21.85
N MET A 154 -0.13 2.94 -23.10
CA MET A 154 0.98 3.54 -23.85
C MET A 154 1.47 4.86 -23.23
N SER A 155 0.63 5.59 -22.51
CA SER A 155 1.01 6.82 -21.80
C SER A 155 2.01 6.59 -20.67
N GLY A 156 2.16 5.34 -20.20
CA GLY A 156 3.11 4.98 -19.18
C GLY A 156 2.69 5.31 -17.74
N ASN A 157 1.66 6.12 -17.55
CA ASN A 157 1.18 6.60 -16.24
C ASN A 157 -0.16 5.98 -15.82
N SER A 158 -0.67 5.02 -16.58
CA SER A 158 -1.99 4.43 -16.32
C SER A 158 -1.97 2.92 -16.57
N ALA A 159 -2.89 2.21 -15.92
CA ALA A 159 -3.16 0.80 -16.14
C ALA A 159 -4.66 0.54 -16.23
N LEU A 160 -5.04 -0.30 -17.19
CA LEU A 160 -6.39 -0.83 -17.30
C LEU A 160 -6.49 -2.08 -16.45
N ILE A 161 -7.35 -2.07 -15.43
CA ILE A 161 -7.65 -3.21 -14.56
C ILE A 161 -8.91 -3.89 -15.09
N GLN A 162 -8.80 -5.15 -15.49
CA GLN A 162 -9.91 -5.93 -16.02
C GLN A 162 -10.68 -6.63 -14.90
N LEU A 163 -11.98 -6.33 -14.76
CA LEU A 163 -12.88 -6.96 -13.79
C LEU A 163 -13.67 -8.13 -14.42
N SER A 164 -14.13 -7.96 -15.65
CA SER A 164 -14.85 -8.97 -16.44
C SER A 164 -14.71 -8.62 -17.91
N LYS A 165 -15.31 -9.43 -18.81
CA LYS A 165 -15.26 -9.19 -20.28
C LYS A 165 -15.62 -7.75 -20.66
N ASN A 166 -16.59 -7.14 -19.97
CA ASN A 166 -17.16 -5.84 -20.35
C ASN A 166 -16.99 -4.76 -19.25
N LYS A 167 -16.27 -5.04 -18.19
CA LYS A 167 -16.06 -4.08 -17.09
C LYS A 167 -14.58 -3.91 -16.81
N SER A 168 -14.11 -2.69 -16.84
CA SER A 168 -12.75 -2.34 -16.50
C SER A 168 -12.67 -1.04 -15.71
N LEU A 169 -11.57 -0.89 -14.99
CA LEU A 169 -11.21 0.33 -14.29
C LEU A 169 -9.92 0.88 -14.87
N MET A 170 -9.78 2.19 -14.84
CA MET A 170 -8.53 2.86 -15.15
C MET A 170 -7.89 3.34 -13.84
N PHE A 171 -6.70 2.83 -13.54
CA PHE A 171 -5.81 3.41 -12.54
C PHE A 171 -4.91 4.42 -13.25
N THR A 172 -4.82 5.64 -12.76
CA THR A 172 -3.96 6.69 -13.34
C THR A 172 -3.18 7.37 -12.22
N VAL A 173 -1.91 7.64 -12.43
CA VAL A 173 -1.08 8.50 -11.59
C VAL A 173 -0.66 9.74 -12.37
N LYS A 174 -0.74 10.91 -11.72
CA LYS A 174 -0.37 12.17 -12.34
C LYS A 174 1.14 12.39 -12.29
N ASP A 175 1.75 12.73 -13.42
CA ASP A 175 3.16 13.14 -13.55
C ASP A 175 4.20 12.10 -13.06
N GLU A 176 3.81 10.82 -12.97
CA GLU A 176 4.67 9.71 -12.56
C GLU A 176 4.53 8.51 -13.52
N ASN A 177 5.55 7.68 -13.57
CA ASN A 177 5.47 6.40 -14.25
C ASN A 177 4.82 5.34 -13.37
N LEU A 178 3.93 4.57 -13.96
CA LEU A 178 3.31 3.41 -13.34
C LEU A 178 3.96 2.13 -13.86
N GLU A 179 4.33 1.23 -12.97
CA GLU A 179 4.81 -0.10 -13.34
C GLU A 179 3.83 -1.18 -12.91
N ILE A 180 3.83 -2.30 -13.62
CA ILE A 180 3.08 -3.50 -13.28
C ILE A 180 4.08 -4.57 -12.88
N GLU A 181 4.06 -4.97 -11.62
CA GLU A 181 4.97 -5.94 -11.05
C GLU A 181 4.25 -7.26 -10.75
N LYS A 182 4.97 -8.37 -10.85
CA LYS A 182 4.51 -9.65 -10.31
C LYS A 182 4.51 -9.57 -8.80
N SER A 183 3.48 -10.10 -8.18
CA SER A 183 3.30 -10.17 -6.74
C SER A 183 2.74 -11.53 -6.34
N ILE A 184 2.51 -11.73 -5.05
CA ILE A 184 1.92 -12.95 -4.49
C ILE A 184 0.77 -12.59 -3.57
N TYR A 185 -0.20 -13.47 -3.46
CA TYR A 185 -1.28 -13.39 -2.49
C TYR A 185 -1.22 -14.59 -1.55
N LEU A 186 -1.24 -14.31 -0.25
CA LEU A 186 -1.02 -15.26 0.84
C LEU A 186 -2.25 -15.46 1.74
N GLY A 187 -3.37 -14.81 1.42
CA GLY A 187 -4.58 -14.83 2.26
C GLY A 187 -5.44 -16.09 2.16
N GLY A 188 -4.96 -17.13 1.49
CA GLY A 188 -5.67 -18.40 1.31
C GLY A 188 -4.96 -19.59 1.95
N LYS A 189 -5.23 -20.78 1.41
CA LYS A 189 -4.56 -22.04 1.81
C LYS A 189 -3.30 -22.33 0.99
N LYS A 190 -3.07 -21.58 -0.07
CA LYS A 190 -1.90 -21.70 -0.97
C LYS A 190 -1.48 -20.31 -1.47
N ILE A 191 -0.24 -20.23 -1.94
CA ILE A 191 0.27 -19.04 -2.60
C ILE A 191 -0.41 -18.92 -3.96
N LEU A 192 -0.93 -17.73 -4.27
CA LEU A 192 -1.46 -17.40 -5.59
C LEU A 192 -0.57 -16.33 -6.23
N ASP A 193 -0.40 -16.40 -7.54
CA ASP A 193 0.18 -15.31 -8.30
C ASP A 193 -0.74 -14.08 -8.22
N ASN A 194 -0.14 -12.92 -8.17
CA ASN A 194 -0.84 -11.66 -8.06
C ASN A 194 -0.16 -10.58 -8.89
N THR A 195 -0.87 -9.49 -9.11
CA THR A 195 -0.40 -8.29 -9.79
C THR A 195 -0.34 -7.13 -8.80
N CYS A 196 0.72 -6.35 -8.87
CA CYS A 196 0.89 -5.12 -8.11
C CYS A 196 1.13 -3.95 -9.06
N LEU A 197 0.40 -2.87 -8.89
CA LEU A 197 0.72 -1.58 -9.52
C LEU A 197 1.70 -0.85 -8.61
N SER A 198 2.77 -0.29 -9.16
CA SER A 198 3.77 0.43 -8.37
C SER A 198 4.16 1.77 -8.98
N ILE A 199 4.44 2.73 -8.10
CA ILE A 199 5.00 4.04 -8.43
C ILE A 199 6.31 4.15 -7.65
N SER A 200 7.43 4.29 -8.34
CA SER A 200 8.74 4.29 -7.69
C SER A 200 9.64 5.39 -8.21
N GLY A 201 10.59 5.80 -7.40
CA GLY A 201 11.62 6.77 -7.77
C GLY A 201 12.55 7.11 -6.62
N ASN A 202 13.38 8.11 -6.85
CA ASN A 202 14.31 8.64 -5.86
C ASN A 202 13.89 10.05 -5.42
N LEU A 203 14.08 10.35 -4.17
CA LEU A 203 13.78 11.64 -3.57
C LEU A 203 15.01 12.18 -2.84
N VAL A 204 15.36 13.43 -3.16
CA VAL A 204 16.49 14.15 -2.57
C VAL A 204 15.99 15.47 -2.00
N ASN A 205 16.14 15.65 -0.70
CA ASN A 205 15.99 16.93 0.03
C ASN A 205 14.75 17.78 -0.31
N LYS A 206 13.62 17.16 -0.66
CA LYS A 206 12.38 17.88 -0.93
C LYS A 206 11.17 17.02 -0.64
N ASP A 207 10.06 17.66 -0.36
CA ASP A 207 8.76 17.03 -0.26
C ASP A 207 8.28 16.60 -1.65
N LYS A 208 7.45 15.57 -1.70
CA LYS A 208 6.84 15.12 -2.93
C LYS A 208 5.40 14.68 -2.69
N THR A 209 4.53 15.08 -3.63
CA THR A 209 3.10 14.75 -3.62
C THR A 209 2.78 13.90 -4.85
N PHE A 210 1.98 12.87 -4.65
CA PHE A 210 1.53 11.93 -5.65
C PHE A 210 0.01 11.95 -5.70
N ASN A 211 -0.55 12.20 -6.87
CA ASN A 211 -1.99 12.15 -7.10
C ASN A 211 -2.32 10.95 -7.97
N TRP A 212 -3.22 10.09 -7.50
CA TRP A 212 -3.67 8.93 -8.24
C TRP A 212 -5.18 8.77 -8.16
N GLU A 213 -5.75 8.09 -9.14
CA GLU A 213 -7.19 7.81 -9.16
C GLU A 213 -7.49 6.45 -9.76
N ILE A 214 -8.60 5.87 -9.33
CA ILE A 214 -9.23 4.69 -9.94
C ILE A 214 -10.63 5.09 -10.35
N LYS A 215 -10.98 4.91 -11.63
CA LYS A 215 -12.32 5.23 -12.14
C LYS A 215 -12.86 4.14 -13.06
N LYS A 216 -14.18 4.02 -13.10
CA LYS A 216 -14.85 3.15 -14.08
C LYS A 216 -14.50 3.63 -15.49
N LYS A 217 -14.12 2.69 -16.36
CA LYS A 217 -14.04 2.95 -17.79
C LYS A 217 -15.38 2.54 -18.39
N ILE A 218 -16.07 3.52 -18.95
CA ILE A 218 -17.31 3.34 -19.71
C ILE A 218 -16.98 2.81 -21.09
#